data_c7cfa224093ca7346c8416a22f772200
#
_entry.id   c7cfa224093ca7346c8416a22f772200
#
_cell.length_a   1.000
_cell.length_b   1.000
_cell.length_c   1.000
_cell.angle_alpha   90.00
_cell.angle_beta   90.00
_cell.angle_gamma   90.00
#
_symmetry.space_group_name_H-M   'P 1'
#
loop_
_entity.id
_entity.type
_entity.pdbx_description
1 polymer ?
#
loop_
_entity_poly.entity_id
_entity_poly.type
_entity_poly.pdbx_seq_one_letter_code
_entity_poly.pdbx_strand_id
1 'polypeptide(L)'
;MLTELTFAILKYGFLVLLWIFVACTVRSLYRDIETLSPRKSRAHRRKERAARKTVESPAPVAAAAPSASAATNAKPTLLVIIDGPLAGSSVPLAGNTITLGRSASNTVVLDDEFVSSHHARVYADPATGRWAIEDLGSTNGTVVNHQRLNAPMILGARVPVRIGATTFELR
;
A
#
# COMPACT_ATOMS: atom_id res chain seq x y z
N MET A 1 49.89 -29.57 22.71
CA MET A 1 48.95 -30.27 21.81
C MET A 1 47.49 -30.12 22.21
N LEU A 2 47.11 -30.28 23.50
CA LEU A 2 45.69 -30.08 23.96
C LEU A 2 45.19 -28.64 23.82
N THR A 3 46.03 -27.63 24.03
CA THR A 3 45.69 -26.21 23.92
C THR A 3 45.42 -25.78 22.46
N GLU A 4 46.18 -26.31 21.48
CA GLU A 4 45.96 -26.04 20.06
C GLU A 4 44.60 -26.60 19.57
N LEU A 5 44.27 -27.81 20.07
CA LEU A 5 43.01 -28.48 19.70
C LEU A 5 41.81 -27.72 20.29
N THR A 6 41.92 -27.26 21.55
CA THR A 6 40.82 -26.46 22.18
C THR A 6 40.63 -25.10 21.51
N PHE A 7 41.70 -24.42 21.13
CA PHE A 7 41.63 -23.18 20.36
C PHE A 7 41.01 -23.39 18.98
N ALA A 8 41.34 -24.46 18.27
CA ALA A 8 40.77 -24.79 16.99
C ALA A 8 39.26 -25.07 17.09
N ILE A 9 38.84 -25.85 18.08
CA ILE A 9 37.41 -26.16 18.33
C ILE A 9 36.63 -24.87 18.67
N LEU A 10 37.17 -24.02 19.53
CA LEU A 10 36.54 -22.75 19.89
C LEU A 10 36.40 -21.81 18.68
N LYS A 11 37.44 -21.68 17.86
CA LYS A 11 37.47 -20.85 16.66
C LYS A 11 36.45 -21.31 15.61
N TYR A 12 36.43 -22.61 15.32
CA TYR A 12 35.47 -23.12 14.31
C TYR A 12 34.06 -23.20 14.84
N GLY A 13 33.85 -23.48 16.14
CA GLY A 13 32.56 -23.44 16.81
C GLY A 13 31.96 -22.03 16.76
N PHE A 14 32.73 -21.00 17.02
CA PHE A 14 32.32 -19.61 16.93
C PHE A 14 31.94 -19.22 15.50
N LEU A 15 32.73 -19.64 14.48
CA LEU A 15 32.42 -19.39 13.07
C LEU A 15 31.11 -20.03 12.63
N VAL A 16 30.85 -21.27 13.04
CA VAL A 16 29.59 -21.96 12.73
C VAL A 16 28.40 -21.24 13.38
N LEU A 17 28.55 -20.83 14.64
CA LEU A 17 27.49 -20.10 15.36
C LEU A 17 27.22 -18.74 14.72
N LEU A 18 28.24 -18.03 14.28
CA LEU A 18 28.11 -16.77 13.54
C LEU A 18 27.36 -16.98 12.22
N TRP A 19 27.67 -18.02 11.46
CA TRP A 19 27.01 -18.35 10.22
C TRP A 19 25.52 -18.71 10.41
N ILE A 20 25.20 -19.45 11.47
CA ILE A 20 23.80 -19.76 11.84
C ILE A 20 23.05 -18.47 12.17
N PHE A 21 23.67 -17.57 12.93
CA PHE A 21 23.07 -16.28 13.29
C PHE A 21 22.80 -15.43 12.05
N VAL A 22 23.76 -15.32 11.13
CA VAL A 22 23.59 -14.60 9.87
C VAL A 22 22.50 -15.24 9.01
N ALA A 23 22.47 -16.57 8.92
CA ALA A 23 21.42 -17.27 8.18
C ALA A 23 20.04 -17.05 8.78
N CYS A 24 19.89 -17.03 10.11
CA CYS A 24 18.64 -16.73 10.79
C CYS A 24 18.18 -15.29 10.57
N THR A 25 19.09 -14.30 10.63
CA THR A 25 18.75 -12.90 10.38
C THR A 25 18.32 -12.66 8.94
N VAL A 26 19.06 -13.22 7.96
CA VAL A 26 18.69 -13.15 6.56
C VAL A 26 17.34 -13.83 6.30
N ARG A 27 17.10 -14.99 6.89
CA ARG A 27 15.81 -15.70 6.77
C ARG A 27 14.65 -14.91 7.40
N SER A 28 14.88 -14.23 8.53
CA SER A 28 13.89 -13.36 9.17
C SER A 28 13.54 -12.17 8.27
N LEU A 29 14.53 -11.51 7.68
CA LEU A 29 14.33 -10.43 6.71
C LEU A 29 13.57 -10.88 5.45
N TYR A 30 13.90 -12.06 4.91
CA TYR A 30 13.17 -12.60 3.75
C TYR A 30 11.71 -12.93 4.08
N ARG A 31 11.40 -13.40 5.27
CA ARG A 31 10.01 -13.65 5.71
C ARG A 31 9.22 -12.35 5.83
N ASP A 32 9.85 -11.27 6.28
CA ASP A 32 9.21 -9.96 6.42
C ASP A 32 8.87 -9.33 5.07
N ILE A 33 9.72 -9.54 4.06
CA ILE A 33 9.46 -9.10 2.68
C ILE A 33 8.33 -9.91 2.02
N GLU A 34 8.17 -11.20 2.32
CA GLU A 34 7.07 -12.03 1.78
C GLU A 34 5.71 -11.68 2.39
N THR A 35 5.65 -11.16 3.62
CA THR A 35 4.40 -10.68 4.23
C THR A 35 3.91 -9.36 3.64
N LEU A 36 4.80 -8.56 3.05
CA LEU A 36 4.47 -7.31 2.36
C LEU A 36 4.00 -7.52 0.90
N SER A 37 4.09 -8.72 0.36
CA SER A 37 3.54 -9.04 -0.95
C SER A 37 2.16 -9.70 -0.77
N PRO A 38 1.04 -9.07 -1.20
CA PRO A 38 -0.28 -9.64 -1.10
C PRO A 38 -0.39 -10.84 -2.05
N ARG A 39 0.02 -12.00 -1.58
CA ARG A 39 -0.25 -13.27 -2.26
C ARG A 39 -1.76 -13.46 -2.29
N LYS A 40 -2.39 -13.19 -3.43
CA LYS A 40 -3.78 -13.59 -3.68
C LYS A 40 -3.97 -15.03 -3.22
N SER A 41 -4.67 -15.21 -2.11
CA SER A 41 -4.93 -16.49 -1.48
C SER A 41 -5.44 -17.48 -2.54
N ARG A 42 -4.87 -18.69 -2.56
CA ARG A 42 -5.35 -19.81 -3.41
C ARG A 42 -6.85 -20.09 -3.23
N ALA A 43 -7.42 -19.73 -2.08
CA ALA A 43 -8.85 -19.84 -1.79
C ALA A 43 -9.69 -18.88 -2.65
N HIS A 44 -9.22 -17.67 -2.94
CA HIS A 44 -9.92 -16.72 -3.81
C HIS A 44 -9.95 -17.21 -5.27
N ARG A 45 -8.85 -17.80 -5.74
CA ARG A 45 -8.74 -18.38 -7.08
C ARG A 45 -9.64 -19.64 -7.26
N ARG A 46 -9.89 -20.37 -6.17
CA ARG A 46 -10.78 -21.54 -6.19
C ARG A 46 -12.25 -21.12 -6.20
N LYS A 47 -12.61 -20.03 -5.50
CA LYS A 47 -13.96 -19.43 -5.54
C LYS A 47 -14.29 -18.85 -6.92
N GLU A 48 -13.35 -18.17 -7.56
CA GLU A 48 -13.52 -17.64 -8.93
C GLU A 48 -13.68 -18.77 -9.97
N ARG A 49 -12.95 -19.88 -9.83
CA ARG A 49 -13.10 -21.05 -10.71
C ARG A 49 -14.38 -21.83 -10.47
N ALA A 50 -14.90 -21.86 -9.24
CA ALA A 50 -16.18 -22.49 -8.92
C ALA A 50 -17.35 -21.67 -9.46
N ALA A 51 -17.29 -20.33 -9.36
CA ALA A 51 -18.29 -19.44 -9.91
C ALA A 51 -18.34 -19.47 -11.46
N ARG A 52 -17.20 -19.74 -12.13
CA ARG A 52 -17.16 -19.88 -13.60
C ARG A 52 -17.73 -21.18 -14.15
N LYS A 53 -17.83 -22.24 -13.32
CA LYS A 53 -18.36 -23.55 -13.77
C LYS A 53 -19.87 -23.71 -13.64
N THR A 54 -20.57 -22.73 -13.03
CA THR A 54 -22.04 -22.82 -12.80
C THR A 54 -22.86 -21.99 -13.79
N VAL A 55 -22.22 -21.40 -14.81
CA VAL A 55 -22.91 -20.60 -15.84
C VAL A 55 -22.58 -21.17 -17.21
N GLU A 56 -23.12 -22.35 -17.50
CA GLU A 56 -23.21 -22.82 -18.87
C GLU A 56 -24.57 -23.52 -19.03
N SER A 57 -25.59 -22.73 -19.33
CA SER A 57 -26.78 -23.14 -20.10
C SER A 57 -27.55 -21.89 -20.58
N PRO A 58 -28.06 -21.91 -21.81
CA PRO A 58 -28.33 -20.70 -22.59
C PRO A 58 -29.79 -20.27 -22.60
N ALA A 59 -30.03 -18.98 -22.65
CA ALA A 59 -31.01 -18.30 -23.48
C ALA A 59 -31.22 -16.81 -23.10
N PRO A 60 -31.72 -15.97 -23.97
CA PRO A 60 -31.25 -14.62 -24.16
C PRO A 60 -32.21 -13.58 -23.61
N VAL A 61 -31.72 -12.59 -22.88
CA VAL A 61 -32.29 -11.22 -22.93
C VAL A 61 -31.22 -10.23 -22.42
N ALA A 62 -31.11 -9.18 -23.18
CA ALA A 62 -30.22 -8.06 -22.99
C ALA A 62 -30.40 -7.38 -21.61
N ALA A 63 -29.33 -7.29 -20.83
CA ALA A 63 -29.15 -6.27 -19.82
C ALA A 63 -27.67 -6.07 -19.63
N ALA A 64 -27.22 -4.86 -19.86
CA ALA A 64 -25.86 -4.39 -19.91
C ALA A 64 -25.04 -4.84 -18.69
N ALA A 65 -23.99 -5.62 -18.92
CA ALA A 65 -22.89 -5.76 -17.99
C ALA A 65 -22.14 -4.41 -17.93
N PRO A 66 -21.83 -3.86 -16.77
CA PRO A 66 -20.95 -2.70 -16.71
C PRO A 66 -19.54 -3.14 -17.10
N SER A 67 -19.15 -2.77 -18.31
CA SER A 67 -17.79 -2.92 -18.81
C SER A 67 -16.82 -2.28 -17.84
N ALA A 68 -15.92 -3.05 -17.27
CA ALA A 68 -14.83 -2.61 -16.39
C ALA A 68 -13.82 -1.68 -17.09
N SER A 69 -14.14 -1.16 -18.26
CA SER A 69 -13.30 -0.27 -19.09
C SER A 69 -13.77 1.19 -19.12
N ALA A 70 -14.91 1.53 -18.51
CA ALA A 70 -15.47 2.90 -18.59
C ALA A 70 -15.20 3.78 -17.34
N ALA A 71 -14.38 3.34 -16.40
CA ALA A 71 -14.15 4.07 -15.14
C ALA A 71 -12.99 5.08 -15.18
N THR A 72 -12.41 5.36 -16.35
CA THR A 72 -11.20 6.19 -16.45
C THR A 72 -11.48 7.69 -16.55
N ASN A 73 -12.73 8.13 -16.73
CA ASN A 73 -13.06 9.56 -16.88
C ASN A 73 -14.07 10.11 -15.85
N ALA A 74 -14.62 9.31 -14.97
CA ALA A 74 -15.46 9.83 -13.90
C ALA A 74 -14.58 10.55 -12.86
N LYS A 75 -14.92 11.80 -12.53
CA LYS A 75 -14.24 12.55 -11.46
C LYS A 75 -14.38 11.76 -10.15
N PRO A 76 -13.28 11.40 -9.49
CA PRO A 76 -13.36 10.69 -8.20
C PRO A 76 -14.16 11.49 -7.18
N THR A 77 -14.99 10.80 -6.41
CA THR A 77 -15.85 11.39 -5.38
C THR A 77 -15.49 10.95 -3.96
N LEU A 78 -14.64 9.92 -3.84
CA LEU A 78 -14.22 9.35 -2.57
C LEU A 78 -12.71 9.15 -2.52
N LEU A 79 -12.10 9.46 -1.38
CA LEU A 79 -10.78 8.97 -0.99
C LEU A 79 -11.00 7.70 -0.15
N VAL A 80 -10.48 6.57 -0.58
CA VAL A 80 -10.65 5.27 0.08
C VAL A 80 -9.31 4.76 0.56
N ILE A 81 -9.21 4.44 1.85
CA ILE A 81 -8.02 3.85 2.44
C ILE A 81 -8.08 2.33 2.19
N ILE A 82 -7.10 1.81 1.46
CA ILE A 82 -7.05 0.42 1.02
C ILE A 82 -6.12 -0.45 1.87
N ASP A 83 -5.18 0.18 2.59
CA ASP A 83 -4.23 -0.53 3.45
C ASP A 83 -3.81 0.36 4.63
N GLY A 84 -3.44 -0.27 5.76
CA GLY A 84 -3.04 0.39 6.99
C GLY A 84 -4.09 0.33 8.10
N PRO A 85 -3.88 1.04 9.23
CA PRO A 85 -4.76 0.99 10.41
C PRO A 85 -6.21 1.42 10.12
N LEU A 86 -6.41 2.30 9.14
CA LEU A 86 -7.71 2.83 8.73
C LEU A 86 -8.28 2.15 7.48
N ALA A 87 -7.76 0.99 7.08
CA ALA A 87 -8.21 0.27 5.89
C ALA A 87 -9.73 0.04 5.88
N GLY A 88 -10.38 0.34 4.74
CA GLY A 88 -11.83 0.29 4.58
C GLY A 88 -12.55 1.61 4.86
N SER A 89 -11.87 2.59 5.47
CA SER A 89 -12.43 3.93 5.66
C SER A 89 -12.48 4.71 4.35
N SER A 90 -13.48 5.59 4.22
CA SER A 90 -13.62 6.47 3.06
C SER A 90 -13.96 7.88 3.49
N VAL A 91 -13.44 8.86 2.76
CA VAL A 91 -13.67 10.29 2.98
C VAL A 91 -14.22 10.91 1.69
N PRO A 92 -15.36 11.62 1.74
CA PRO A 92 -15.93 12.24 0.56
C PRO A 92 -15.07 13.40 0.05
N LEU A 93 -14.88 13.43 -1.26
CA LEU A 93 -14.19 14.50 -1.97
C LEU A 93 -15.20 15.59 -2.35
N ALA A 94 -15.69 16.33 -1.35
CA ALA A 94 -16.75 17.34 -1.52
C ALA A 94 -16.25 18.70 -2.05
N GLY A 95 -15.10 18.72 -2.76
CA GLY A 95 -14.49 19.95 -3.25
C GLY A 95 -13.58 20.66 -2.25
N ASN A 96 -13.56 20.23 -1.01
CA ASN A 96 -12.69 20.76 0.04
C ASN A 96 -11.29 20.11 -0.02
N THR A 97 -10.29 20.85 0.46
CA THR A 97 -8.96 20.28 0.66
C THR A 97 -8.99 19.24 1.78
N ILE A 98 -8.51 18.04 1.51
CA ILE A 98 -8.32 16.97 2.48
C ILE A 98 -6.88 16.96 2.92
N THR A 99 -6.63 17.20 4.20
CA THR A 99 -5.31 17.13 4.81
C THR A 99 -5.10 15.78 5.47
N LEU A 100 -3.89 15.23 5.30
CA LEU A 100 -3.49 13.94 5.85
C LEU A 100 -2.24 14.12 6.73
N GLY A 101 -2.24 13.53 7.90
CA GLY A 101 -1.11 13.61 8.81
C GLY A 101 -1.44 13.10 10.21
N ARG A 102 -0.44 13.08 11.09
CA ARG A 102 -0.59 12.56 12.44
C ARG A 102 -1.34 13.51 13.38
N SER A 103 -1.34 14.82 13.11
CA SER A 103 -2.06 15.77 13.96
C SER A 103 -3.57 15.57 13.87
N ALA A 104 -4.26 15.70 15.01
CA ALA A 104 -5.72 15.66 15.10
C ALA A 104 -6.42 16.79 14.32
N SER A 105 -5.69 17.81 13.89
CA SER A 105 -6.21 18.91 13.06
C SER A 105 -6.39 18.55 11.59
N ASN A 106 -5.88 17.39 11.15
CA ASN A 106 -6.05 16.93 9.77
C ASN A 106 -7.45 16.35 9.53
N THR A 107 -7.89 16.40 8.28
CA THR A 107 -9.14 15.76 7.85
C THR A 107 -9.05 14.23 7.99
N VAL A 108 -7.88 13.66 7.68
CA VAL A 108 -7.57 12.25 7.87
C VAL A 108 -6.39 12.14 8.84
N VAL A 109 -6.66 11.65 10.04
CA VAL A 109 -5.66 11.47 11.07
C VAL A 109 -5.02 10.10 10.89
N LEU A 110 -3.73 10.08 10.54
CA LEU A 110 -2.94 8.86 10.37
C LEU A 110 -2.09 8.66 11.62
N ASP A 111 -2.51 7.72 12.48
CA ASP A 111 -1.78 7.37 13.70
C ASP A 111 -0.61 6.42 13.37
N ASP A 112 0.46 7.02 12.85
CA ASP A 112 1.67 6.33 12.39
C ASP A 112 2.89 7.21 12.69
N GLU A 113 3.90 6.64 13.34
CA GLU A 113 5.15 7.33 13.71
C GLU A 113 5.97 7.80 12.50
N PHE A 114 5.80 7.15 11.35
CA PHE A 114 6.45 7.54 10.09
C PHE A 114 5.73 8.65 9.34
N VAL A 115 4.59 9.14 9.88
CA VAL A 115 3.79 10.21 9.28
C VAL A 115 4.04 11.53 10.01
N SER A 116 4.32 12.59 9.27
CA SER A 116 4.48 13.95 9.82
C SER A 116 3.16 14.50 10.33
N SER A 117 3.20 15.48 11.26
CA SER A 117 1.99 16.11 11.80
C SER A 117 1.04 16.63 10.72
N HIS A 118 1.59 17.29 9.70
CA HIS A 118 0.94 17.64 8.43
C HIS A 118 1.79 17.03 7.32
N HIS A 119 1.31 15.97 6.70
CA HIS A 119 2.14 15.19 5.78
C HIS A 119 1.87 15.52 4.31
N ALA A 120 0.62 15.47 3.92
CA ALA A 120 0.18 15.73 2.55
C ALA A 120 -1.20 16.35 2.51
N ARG A 121 -1.57 16.91 1.36
CA ARG A 121 -2.93 17.38 1.07
C ARG A 121 -3.41 16.90 -0.30
N VAL A 122 -4.69 16.60 -0.37
CA VAL A 122 -5.41 16.33 -1.62
C VAL A 122 -6.39 17.46 -1.83
N TYR A 123 -6.35 18.12 -2.97
CA TYR A 123 -7.18 19.30 -3.27
C TYR A 123 -7.62 19.30 -4.74
N ALA A 124 -8.67 20.03 -5.04
CA ALA A 124 -9.07 20.28 -6.42
C ALA A 124 -8.14 21.36 -7.03
N ASP A 125 -7.37 20.99 -8.03
CA ASP A 125 -6.52 21.91 -8.75
C ASP A 125 -7.37 22.97 -9.46
N PRO A 126 -7.18 24.27 -9.14
CA PRO A 126 -8.00 25.34 -9.70
C PRO A 126 -7.88 25.49 -11.21
N ALA A 127 -6.75 25.10 -11.80
CA ALA A 127 -6.51 25.23 -13.23
C ALA A 127 -7.22 24.15 -14.05
N THR A 128 -7.29 22.91 -13.53
CA THR A 128 -7.82 21.76 -14.25
C THR A 128 -9.13 21.22 -13.68
N GLY A 129 -9.51 21.63 -12.47
CA GLY A 129 -10.65 21.08 -11.73
C GLY A 129 -10.50 19.61 -11.33
N ARG A 130 -9.31 19.02 -11.54
CA ARG A 130 -8.97 17.65 -11.19
C ARG A 130 -8.38 17.59 -9.79
N TRP A 131 -8.43 16.40 -9.19
CA TRP A 131 -7.78 16.19 -7.90
C TRP A 131 -6.27 16.17 -8.07
N ALA A 132 -5.58 16.90 -7.20
CA ALA A 132 -4.13 16.94 -7.09
C ALA A 132 -3.70 16.53 -5.68
N ILE A 133 -2.50 16.01 -5.58
CA ILE A 133 -1.84 15.70 -4.31
C ILE A 133 -0.54 16.47 -4.21
N GLU A 134 -0.23 16.93 -3.00
CA GLU A 134 0.98 17.64 -2.66
C GLU A 134 1.52 17.15 -1.32
N ASP A 135 2.82 16.91 -1.27
CA ASP A 135 3.56 16.65 -0.03
C ASP A 135 3.90 17.99 0.64
N LEU A 136 3.60 18.11 1.93
CA LEU A 136 3.79 19.35 2.69
C LEU A 136 5.19 19.43 3.35
N GLY A 137 6.21 18.86 2.71
CA GLY A 137 7.56 18.78 3.25
C GLY A 137 7.69 17.70 4.32
N SER A 138 7.05 16.56 4.11
CA SER A 138 7.07 15.47 5.08
C SER A 138 8.47 14.85 5.23
N THR A 139 8.75 14.29 6.41
CA THR A 139 10.05 13.69 6.72
C THR A 139 10.36 12.48 5.84
N ASN A 140 9.39 11.58 5.69
CA ASN A 140 9.57 10.33 4.95
C ASN A 140 9.08 10.39 3.51
N GLY A 141 8.30 11.41 3.15
CA GLY A 141 7.77 11.64 1.81
C GLY A 141 6.51 10.83 1.50
N THR A 142 5.81 11.30 0.49
CA THR A 142 4.63 10.66 -0.10
C THR A 142 5.05 9.88 -1.34
N VAL A 143 4.51 8.68 -1.54
CA VAL A 143 4.79 7.82 -2.69
C VAL A 143 3.51 7.64 -3.50
N VAL A 144 3.53 8.00 -4.77
CA VAL A 144 2.40 7.84 -5.72
C VAL A 144 2.80 6.84 -6.79
N ASN A 145 2.04 5.77 -6.94
CA ASN A 145 2.31 4.71 -7.91
C ASN A 145 3.78 4.24 -7.90
N HIS A 146 4.32 3.95 -6.69
CA HIS A 146 5.71 3.53 -6.43
C HIS A 146 6.79 4.59 -6.71
N GLN A 147 6.42 5.84 -7.03
CA GLN A 147 7.36 6.94 -7.23
C GLN A 147 7.20 7.98 -6.13
N ARG A 148 8.33 8.49 -5.61
CA ARG A 148 8.31 9.55 -4.60
C ARG A 148 7.80 10.86 -5.22
N LEU A 149 6.86 11.48 -4.51
CA LEU A 149 6.31 12.77 -4.91
C LEU A 149 7.30 13.89 -4.57
N ASN A 150 7.78 14.61 -5.60
CA ASN A 150 8.71 15.72 -5.42
C ASN A 150 8.07 17.10 -5.73
N ALA A 151 6.89 17.09 -6.34
CA ALA A 151 6.12 18.28 -6.68
C ALA A 151 4.63 17.91 -6.72
N PRO A 152 3.71 18.88 -6.59
CA PRO A 152 2.29 18.64 -6.75
C PRO A 152 1.98 17.96 -8.08
N MET A 153 1.11 16.92 -8.06
CA MET A 153 0.72 16.21 -9.28
C MET A 153 -0.77 15.88 -9.28
N ILE A 154 -1.33 15.79 -10.46
CA ILE A 154 -2.73 15.37 -10.65
C ILE A 154 -2.86 13.88 -10.30
N LEU A 155 -3.79 13.57 -9.40
CA LEU A 155 -4.07 12.23 -8.94
C LEU A 155 -5.25 11.64 -9.70
N GLY A 156 -4.98 10.58 -10.46
CA GLY A 156 -6.00 9.83 -11.18
C GLY A 156 -6.82 8.92 -10.26
N ALA A 157 -7.97 8.46 -10.73
CA ALA A 157 -8.73 7.43 -10.04
C ALA A 157 -7.94 6.11 -9.96
N ARG A 158 -8.03 5.41 -8.84
CA ARG A 158 -7.38 4.11 -8.57
C ARG A 158 -5.85 4.13 -8.64
N VAL A 159 -5.25 5.31 -8.53
CA VAL A 159 -3.79 5.44 -8.38
C VAL A 159 -3.45 5.30 -6.90
N PRO A 160 -2.65 4.29 -6.51
CA PRO A 160 -2.29 4.10 -5.11
C PRO A 160 -1.32 5.18 -4.62
N VAL A 161 -1.65 5.74 -3.49
CA VAL A 161 -0.81 6.71 -2.76
C VAL A 161 -0.48 6.13 -1.40
N ARG A 162 0.81 6.08 -1.06
CA ARG A 162 1.29 5.59 0.23
C ARG A 162 1.92 6.72 1.05
N ILE A 163 1.49 6.80 2.30
CA ILE A 163 2.00 7.69 3.34
C ILE A 163 2.28 6.83 4.58
N GLY A 164 3.54 6.64 4.95
CA GLY A 164 3.91 5.71 6.02
C GLY A 164 3.42 4.29 5.72
N ALA A 165 2.68 3.70 6.67
CA ALA A 165 2.05 2.39 6.54
C ALA A 165 0.68 2.44 5.86
N THR A 166 0.12 3.62 5.61
CA THR A 166 -1.22 3.79 5.03
C THR A 166 -1.16 3.93 3.52
N THR A 167 -2.02 3.20 2.81
CA THR A 167 -2.22 3.34 1.36
C THR A 167 -3.67 3.70 1.07
N PHE A 168 -3.89 4.69 0.22
CA PHE A 168 -5.21 5.10 -0.22
C PHE A 168 -5.25 5.32 -1.73
N GLU A 169 -6.45 5.41 -2.28
CA GLU A 169 -6.71 5.75 -3.68
C GLU A 169 -7.98 6.59 -3.81
N LEU A 170 -8.14 7.28 -4.94
CA LEU A 170 -9.37 8.00 -5.27
C LEU A 170 -10.33 7.09 -6.07
N ARG A 171 -11.61 7.15 -5.74
CA ARG A 171 -12.71 6.41 -6.42
C ARG A 171 -13.87 7.31 -6.79
#